data_d447b5b59a52c7ee107ee9ec15b87cc8
#
_entry.id   d447b5b59a52c7ee107ee9ec15b87cc8
#
_cell.length_a   1.000
_cell.length_b   1.000
_cell.length_c   1.000
_cell.angle_alpha   90.00
_cell.angle_beta   90.00
_cell.angle_gamma   90.00
#
_symmetry.space_group_name_H-M   'P 1'
#
loop_
_entity.id
_entity.type
_entity.pdbx_description
1 polymer ?
#
loop_
_entity_poly.entity_id
_entity_poly.type
_entity_poly.pdbx_seq_one_letter_code
_entity_poly.pdbx_strand_id
1 'polypeptide(L)'
;LQFSLHMYYAQQRCAFHISYPNPIALQFKKDYAPVYDMAVYFAHRFAQIYHIEVSEDEIAFIAFHIGSYLENNKQSREHATCVVIVESYHMLARQLIHEINVAFANQIIVKEVLPLNRYLNRQPECDLVLTTLPLGIQHPHVVQISPILTKANCESIRAQLSSISTERELARAHQFLQ
;
A
#
# COMPACT_ATOMS: atom_id res chain seq x y z
N LEU A 1 2.29 -14.47 -5.82
CA LEU A 1 2.59 -15.89 -5.57
C LEU A 1 1.43 -16.63 -4.90
N GLN A 2 0.84 -16.09 -3.80
CA GLN A 2 -0.25 -16.75 -3.07
C GLN A 2 -1.52 -16.97 -3.93
N PHE A 3 -1.94 -15.97 -4.70
CA PHE A 3 -3.12 -16.08 -5.56
C PHE A 3 -2.94 -17.12 -6.66
N SER A 4 -1.78 -17.15 -7.32
CA SER A 4 -1.51 -18.15 -8.38
C SER A 4 -1.53 -19.58 -7.83
N LEU A 5 -1.02 -19.78 -6.62
CA LEU A 5 -1.05 -21.08 -5.94
C LEU A 5 -2.48 -21.46 -5.57
N HIS A 6 -3.28 -20.50 -5.06
CA HIS A 6 -4.70 -20.73 -4.79
C HIS A 6 -5.43 -21.17 -6.07
N MET A 7 -5.24 -20.48 -7.19
CA MET A 7 -5.89 -20.81 -8.46
C MET A 7 -5.48 -22.19 -9.00
N TYR A 8 -4.23 -22.58 -8.83
CA TYR A 8 -3.78 -23.92 -9.18
C TYR A 8 -4.55 -24.99 -8.40
N TYR A 9 -4.66 -24.85 -7.08
CA TYR A 9 -5.39 -25.82 -6.25
C TYR A 9 -6.91 -25.74 -6.49
N ALA A 10 -7.48 -24.56 -6.77
CA ALA A 10 -8.88 -24.39 -7.13
C ALA A 10 -9.20 -25.17 -8.42
N GLN A 11 -8.33 -25.10 -9.43
CA GLN A 11 -8.48 -25.89 -10.65
C GLN A 11 -8.54 -27.38 -10.35
N GLN A 12 -7.63 -27.89 -9.49
CA GLN A 12 -7.62 -29.31 -9.14
C GLN A 12 -8.91 -29.71 -8.40
N ARG A 13 -9.33 -28.91 -7.41
CA ARG A 13 -10.58 -29.19 -6.69
C ARG A 13 -11.80 -29.22 -7.62
N CYS A 14 -11.92 -28.22 -8.49
CA CYS A 14 -13.01 -28.16 -9.44
C CYS A 14 -13.00 -29.35 -10.41
N ALA A 15 -11.83 -29.73 -10.93
CA ALA A 15 -11.69 -30.87 -11.84
C ALA A 15 -12.07 -32.21 -11.17
N PHE A 16 -11.85 -32.37 -9.89
CA PHE A 16 -12.19 -33.57 -9.12
C PHE A 16 -13.52 -33.45 -8.37
N HIS A 17 -14.29 -32.38 -8.59
CA HIS A 17 -15.56 -32.09 -7.89
C HIS A 17 -15.44 -32.09 -6.36
N ILE A 18 -14.30 -31.63 -5.84
CA ILE A 18 -14.07 -31.49 -4.41
C ILE A 18 -14.55 -30.10 -3.99
N SER A 19 -15.55 -30.04 -3.11
CA SER A 19 -16.06 -28.77 -2.56
C SER A 19 -15.55 -28.56 -1.14
N TYR A 20 -15.10 -27.33 -0.87
CA TYR A 20 -14.81 -26.85 0.48
C TYR A 20 -15.82 -25.75 0.82
N PRO A 21 -16.77 -25.99 1.73
CA PRO A 21 -17.74 -24.99 2.14
C PRO A 21 -17.05 -23.74 2.68
N ASN A 22 -17.42 -22.57 2.18
CA ASN A 22 -16.94 -21.30 2.68
C ASN A 22 -18.03 -20.66 3.55
N PRO A 23 -17.88 -20.69 4.90
CA PRO A 23 -18.91 -20.20 5.81
C PRO A 23 -19.21 -18.71 5.71
N ILE A 24 -18.30 -17.94 5.10
CA ILE A 24 -18.43 -16.48 4.92
C ILE A 24 -18.88 -16.07 3.51
N ALA A 25 -19.11 -17.02 2.60
CA ALA A 25 -19.43 -16.73 1.19
C ALA A 25 -20.65 -15.80 1.05
N LEU A 26 -21.75 -16.11 1.74
CA LEU A 26 -22.97 -15.30 1.70
C LEU A 26 -22.78 -13.91 2.29
N GLN A 27 -22.07 -13.82 3.41
CA GLN A 27 -21.76 -12.54 4.07
C GLN A 27 -20.88 -11.68 3.15
N PHE A 28 -19.82 -12.27 2.59
CA PHE A 28 -18.90 -11.57 1.70
C PHE A 28 -19.59 -11.06 0.43
N LYS A 29 -20.47 -11.86 -0.17
CA LYS A 29 -21.29 -11.47 -1.33
C LYS A 29 -22.14 -10.24 -1.05
N LYS A 30 -22.68 -10.14 0.18
CA LYS A 30 -23.53 -9.02 0.61
C LYS A 30 -22.73 -7.76 0.92
N ASP A 31 -21.65 -7.90 1.67
CA ASP A 31 -20.90 -6.75 2.20
C ASP A 31 -19.91 -6.17 1.19
N TYR A 32 -19.42 -7.00 0.25
CA TYR A 32 -18.39 -6.65 -0.74
C TYR A 32 -18.85 -6.95 -2.17
N ALA A 33 -20.10 -6.64 -2.51
CA ALA A 33 -20.71 -6.97 -3.81
C ALA A 33 -19.83 -6.61 -5.02
N PRO A 34 -19.21 -5.41 -5.15
CA PRO A 34 -18.37 -5.10 -6.31
C PRO A 34 -17.16 -6.03 -6.46
N VAL A 35 -16.53 -6.43 -5.33
CA VAL A 35 -15.40 -7.37 -5.35
C VAL A 35 -15.86 -8.78 -5.70
N TYR A 36 -17.05 -9.16 -5.22
CA TYR A 36 -17.65 -10.43 -5.56
C TYR A 36 -17.99 -10.53 -7.05
N ASP A 37 -18.55 -9.48 -7.65
CA ASP A 37 -18.84 -9.40 -9.08
C ASP A 37 -17.58 -9.53 -9.94
N MET A 38 -16.48 -8.92 -9.52
CA MET A 38 -15.17 -9.13 -10.17
C MET A 38 -14.72 -10.59 -10.09
N ALA A 39 -14.93 -11.25 -8.96
CA ALA A 39 -14.59 -12.65 -8.76
C ALA A 39 -15.47 -13.58 -9.63
N VAL A 40 -16.77 -13.29 -9.76
CA VAL A 40 -17.70 -14.00 -10.64
C VAL A 40 -17.22 -13.92 -12.10
N TYR A 41 -16.89 -12.71 -12.57
CA TYR A 41 -16.35 -12.53 -13.92
C TYR A 41 -15.05 -13.32 -14.14
N PHE A 42 -14.12 -13.24 -13.19
CA PHE A 42 -12.87 -13.99 -13.25
C PHE A 42 -13.11 -15.51 -13.26
N ALA A 43 -13.96 -16.01 -12.35
CA ALA A 43 -14.30 -17.42 -12.25
C ALA A 43 -14.94 -17.95 -13.54
N HIS A 44 -15.82 -17.15 -14.17
CA HIS A 44 -16.44 -17.50 -15.45
C HIS A 44 -15.38 -17.65 -16.56
N ARG A 45 -14.44 -16.71 -16.66
CA ARG A 45 -13.34 -16.80 -17.64
C ARG A 45 -12.43 -17.99 -17.35
N PHE A 46 -12.14 -18.24 -16.09
CA PHE A 46 -11.32 -19.36 -15.64
C PHE A 46 -12.00 -20.71 -15.98
N ALA A 47 -13.30 -20.83 -15.70
CA ALA A 47 -14.10 -22.00 -16.04
C ALA A 47 -14.09 -22.30 -17.54
N GLN A 48 -14.20 -21.28 -18.40
CA GLN A 48 -14.14 -21.42 -19.86
C GLN A 48 -12.77 -21.92 -20.35
N ILE A 49 -11.68 -21.40 -19.79
CA ILE A 49 -10.30 -21.75 -20.21
C ILE A 49 -9.97 -23.20 -19.84
N TYR A 50 -10.37 -23.63 -18.65
CA TYR A 50 -9.99 -24.94 -18.10
C TYR A 50 -11.09 -26.00 -18.25
N HIS A 51 -12.25 -25.67 -18.82
CA HIS A 51 -13.39 -26.57 -19.00
C HIS A 51 -13.85 -27.22 -17.69
N ILE A 52 -13.95 -26.43 -16.63
CA ILE A 52 -14.36 -26.85 -15.28
C ILE A 52 -15.54 -26.04 -14.79
N GLU A 53 -16.26 -26.56 -13.80
CA GLU A 53 -17.29 -25.82 -13.06
C GLU A 53 -16.70 -25.23 -11.78
N VAL A 54 -16.89 -23.92 -11.59
CA VAL A 54 -16.41 -23.21 -10.38
C VAL A 54 -17.60 -22.99 -9.45
N SER A 55 -17.53 -23.54 -8.24
CA SER A 55 -18.61 -23.41 -7.24
C SER A 55 -18.67 -21.98 -6.65
N GLU A 56 -19.82 -21.64 -6.02
CA GLU A 56 -19.98 -20.36 -5.30
C GLU A 56 -18.95 -20.20 -4.16
N ASP A 57 -18.58 -21.30 -3.50
CA ASP A 57 -17.56 -21.30 -2.46
C ASP A 57 -16.17 -20.90 -3.00
N GLU A 58 -15.80 -21.43 -4.16
CA GLU A 58 -14.54 -21.06 -4.83
C GLU A 58 -14.57 -19.60 -5.32
N ILE A 59 -15.71 -19.13 -5.82
CA ILE A 59 -15.90 -17.71 -6.18
C ILE A 59 -15.67 -16.82 -4.94
N ALA A 60 -16.19 -17.21 -3.79
CA ALA A 60 -15.98 -16.46 -2.56
C ALA A 60 -14.51 -16.45 -2.10
N PHE A 61 -13.78 -17.55 -2.28
CA PHE A 61 -12.33 -17.57 -2.00
C PHE A 61 -11.56 -16.68 -2.97
N ILE A 62 -11.90 -16.68 -4.26
CA ILE A 62 -11.34 -15.78 -5.26
C ILE A 62 -11.62 -14.32 -4.87
N ALA A 63 -12.87 -14.00 -4.49
CA ALA A 63 -13.26 -12.66 -4.05
C ALA A 63 -12.47 -12.20 -2.82
N PHE A 64 -12.24 -13.08 -1.86
CA PHE A 64 -11.41 -12.79 -0.69
C PHE A 64 -9.97 -12.44 -1.07
N HIS A 65 -9.37 -13.17 -2.01
CA HIS A 65 -8.03 -12.87 -2.51
C HIS A 65 -7.97 -11.54 -3.25
N ILE A 66 -8.96 -11.25 -4.11
CA ILE A 66 -9.06 -9.95 -4.81
C ILE A 66 -9.23 -8.81 -3.80
N GLY A 67 -10.15 -8.95 -2.85
CA GLY A 67 -10.42 -7.96 -1.82
C GLY A 67 -9.19 -7.67 -0.96
N SER A 68 -8.50 -8.70 -0.49
CA SER A 68 -7.25 -8.57 0.27
C SER A 68 -6.15 -7.88 -0.55
N TYR A 69 -6.04 -8.17 -1.83
CA TYR A 69 -5.08 -7.49 -2.72
C TYR A 69 -5.42 -6.01 -2.90
N LEU A 70 -6.70 -5.70 -3.12
CA LEU A 70 -7.16 -4.32 -3.29
C LEU A 70 -6.96 -3.50 -2.01
N GLU A 71 -7.28 -4.08 -0.84
CA GLU A 71 -7.10 -3.42 0.45
C GLU A 71 -5.61 -3.18 0.76
N ASN A 72 -4.75 -4.18 0.57
CA ASN A 72 -3.31 -4.03 0.76
C ASN A 72 -2.72 -2.98 -0.20
N ASN A 73 -3.17 -2.94 -1.45
CA ASN A 73 -2.72 -1.93 -2.41
C ASN A 73 -3.31 -0.54 -2.10
N LYS A 74 -4.52 -0.46 -1.56
CA LYS A 74 -5.11 0.80 -1.11
C LYS A 74 -4.28 1.37 0.03
N GLN A 75 -3.98 0.57 1.06
CA GLN A 75 -3.09 0.99 2.15
C GLN A 75 -1.70 1.40 1.65
N SER A 76 -1.07 0.63 0.76
CA SER A 76 0.23 1.00 0.16
C SER A 76 0.16 2.26 -0.70
N ARG A 77 -1.00 2.58 -1.29
CA ARG A 77 -1.20 3.79 -2.11
C ARG A 77 -1.59 5.02 -1.28
N GLU A 78 -2.09 4.83 -0.09
CA GLU A 78 -2.44 5.90 0.85
C GLU A 78 -1.24 6.38 1.65
N HIS A 79 -0.21 5.53 1.83
CA HIS A 79 1.02 5.92 2.54
C HIS A 79 1.96 6.69 1.62
N ALA A 80 2.50 7.79 2.14
CA ALA A 80 3.62 8.47 1.52
C ALA A 80 4.92 7.74 1.88
N THR A 81 5.74 7.45 0.88
CA THR A 81 7.08 6.91 1.11
C THR A 81 8.02 8.03 1.53
N CYS A 82 8.79 7.82 2.58
CA CYS A 82 9.64 8.83 3.18
C CYS A 82 11.10 8.39 3.29
N VAL A 83 12.00 9.32 3.02
CA VAL A 83 13.42 9.22 3.36
C VAL A 83 13.74 10.21 4.47
N VAL A 84 14.42 9.75 5.51
CA VAL A 84 14.82 10.58 6.64
C VAL A 84 16.32 10.85 6.56
N ILE A 85 16.70 12.12 6.51
CA ILE A 85 18.09 12.56 6.47
C ILE A 85 18.50 13.04 7.86
N VAL A 86 19.42 12.32 8.48
CA VAL A 86 19.96 12.64 9.81
C VAL A 86 21.47 12.51 9.83
N GLU A 87 22.14 13.33 10.62
CA GLU A 87 23.55 13.09 10.95
C GLU A 87 23.71 11.89 11.91
N SER A 88 24.92 11.35 11.97
CA SER A 88 25.28 10.03 12.50
C SER A 88 25.07 9.79 14.01
N TYR A 89 24.06 10.37 14.64
CA TYR A 89 23.69 10.09 16.03
C TYR A 89 22.71 8.91 16.11
N HIS A 90 23.23 7.69 16.07
CA HIS A 90 22.42 6.47 16.00
C HIS A 90 21.27 6.38 17.01
N MET A 91 21.46 6.85 18.23
CA MET A 91 20.41 6.81 19.26
C MET A 91 19.28 7.80 18.98
N LEU A 92 19.60 9.04 18.62
CA LEU A 92 18.60 10.07 18.30
C LEU A 92 17.86 9.73 17.01
N ALA A 93 18.56 9.19 16.01
CA ALA A 93 17.91 8.74 14.76
C ALA A 93 16.87 7.63 15.03
N ARG A 94 17.20 6.65 15.87
CA ARG A 94 16.26 5.57 16.25
C ARG A 94 15.02 6.10 16.97
N GLN A 95 15.21 7.02 17.91
CA GLN A 95 14.10 7.65 18.62
C GLN A 95 13.23 8.47 17.68
N LEU A 96 13.82 9.29 16.83
CA LEU A 96 13.08 10.10 15.83
C LEU A 96 12.27 9.23 14.89
N ILE A 97 12.83 8.12 14.39
CA ILE A 97 12.10 7.17 13.53
C ILE A 97 10.93 6.55 14.30
N HIS A 98 11.13 6.18 15.56
CA HIS A 98 10.06 5.66 16.39
C HIS A 98 8.93 6.68 16.57
N GLU A 99 9.27 7.94 16.86
CA GLU A 99 8.30 9.02 17.00
C GLU A 99 7.53 9.29 15.69
N ILE A 100 8.22 9.28 14.53
CA ILE A 100 7.58 9.41 13.21
C ILE A 100 6.61 8.24 12.97
N ASN A 101 7.05 7.00 13.21
CA ASN A 101 6.22 5.83 13.03
C ASN A 101 4.99 5.82 13.96
N VAL A 102 5.12 6.28 15.20
CA VAL A 102 3.99 6.40 16.12
C VAL A 102 3.03 7.52 15.70
N ALA A 103 3.55 8.69 15.34
CA ALA A 103 2.73 9.85 14.98
C ALA A 103 2.03 9.72 13.63
N PHE A 104 2.59 8.94 12.70
CA PHE A 104 2.17 8.84 11.29
C PHE A 104 2.03 7.39 10.80
N ALA A 105 1.77 6.42 11.69
CA ALA A 105 1.77 4.97 11.42
C ALA A 105 0.96 4.57 10.17
N ASN A 106 -0.14 5.27 9.88
CA ASN A 106 -1.04 5.00 8.76
C ASN A 106 -0.90 5.99 7.59
N GLN A 107 0.14 6.82 7.58
CA GLN A 107 0.31 7.89 6.59
C GLN A 107 1.69 7.87 5.93
N ILE A 108 2.73 7.41 6.63
CA ILE A 108 4.12 7.43 6.18
C ILE A 108 4.75 6.04 6.30
N ILE A 109 5.50 5.64 5.27
CA ILE A 109 6.41 4.49 5.32
C ILE A 109 7.83 5.03 5.19
N VAL A 110 8.61 4.93 6.25
CA VAL A 110 10.03 5.28 6.23
C VAL A 110 10.80 4.19 5.46
N LYS A 111 11.19 4.49 4.22
CA LYS A 111 11.96 3.57 3.36
C LYS A 111 13.41 3.46 3.79
N GLU A 112 14.05 4.60 3.99
CA GLU A 112 15.47 4.65 4.31
C GLU A 112 15.76 5.79 5.28
N VAL A 113 16.83 5.61 6.06
CA VAL A 113 17.41 6.65 6.92
C VAL A 113 18.87 6.80 6.52
N LEU A 114 19.24 7.96 6.04
CA LEU A 114 20.51 8.20 5.39
C LEU A 114 21.20 9.46 5.95
N PRO A 115 22.53 9.48 6.02
CA PRO A 115 23.27 10.74 6.15
C PRO A 115 23.22 11.51 4.83
N LEU A 116 23.38 12.83 4.89
CA LEU A 116 23.26 13.72 3.75
C LEU A 116 24.09 13.30 2.53
N ASN A 117 25.35 12.95 2.76
CA ASN A 117 26.26 12.56 1.68
C ASN A 117 25.76 11.35 0.89
N ARG A 118 25.13 10.37 1.55
CA ARG A 118 24.51 9.22 0.86
C ARG A 118 23.26 9.62 0.13
N TYR A 119 22.44 10.50 0.69
CA TYR A 119 21.24 11.00 0.02
C TYR A 119 21.61 11.72 -1.29
N LEU A 120 22.57 12.65 -1.24
CA LEU A 120 23.01 13.41 -2.42
C LEU A 120 23.58 12.53 -3.54
N ASN A 121 24.24 11.42 -3.17
CA ASN A 121 24.82 10.50 -4.16
C ASN A 121 23.79 9.55 -4.79
N ARG A 122 22.73 9.17 -4.06
CA ARG A 122 21.76 8.15 -4.51
C ARG A 122 20.42 8.73 -4.93
N GLN A 123 20.01 9.84 -4.36
CA GLN A 123 18.70 10.48 -4.55
C GLN A 123 17.57 9.46 -4.64
N PRO A 124 17.32 8.67 -3.58
CA PRO A 124 16.35 7.60 -3.63
C PRO A 124 14.95 8.16 -3.88
N GLU A 125 14.20 7.48 -4.72
CA GLU A 125 12.82 7.83 -5.07
C GLU A 125 11.91 7.72 -3.84
N CYS A 126 11.27 8.83 -3.46
CA CYS A 126 10.34 8.91 -2.35
C CYS A 126 9.34 10.07 -2.57
N ASP A 127 8.27 10.05 -1.81
CA ASP A 127 7.24 11.11 -1.88
C ASP A 127 7.57 12.29 -0.95
N LEU A 128 8.30 12.04 0.13
CA LEU A 128 8.59 13.00 1.19
C LEU A 128 10.02 12.82 1.68
N VAL A 129 10.71 13.93 1.88
CA VAL A 129 12.01 13.98 2.54
C VAL A 129 11.87 14.70 3.87
N LEU A 130 12.25 14.03 4.96
CA LEU A 130 12.38 14.64 6.29
C LEU A 130 13.86 14.84 6.60
N THR A 131 14.25 16.03 7.01
CA THR A 131 15.65 16.33 7.28
C THR A 131 15.82 17.07 8.61
N THR A 132 16.82 16.69 9.40
CA THR A 132 17.21 17.44 10.60
C THR A 132 18.20 18.55 10.29
N LEU A 133 18.64 18.68 9.04
CA LEU A 133 19.64 19.63 8.60
C LEU A 133 19.00 20.79 7.83
N PRO A 134 19.48 22.05 7.99
CA PRO A 134 19.01 23.20 7.24
C PRO A 134 19.60 23.17 5.84
N LEU A 135 19.00 22.42 4.91
CA LEU A 135 19.58 22.19 3.59
C LEU A 135 18.64 22.56 2.47
N GLY A 136 19.21 23.18 1.44
CA GLY A 136 18.56 23.34 0.14
C GLY A 136 18.50 22.01 -0.64
N ILE A 137 17.75 21.05 -0.12
CA ILE A 137 17.51 19.78 -0.82
C ILE A 137 16.50 20.04 -1.92
N GLN A 138 16.87 19.72 -3.16
CA GLN A 138 15.97 19.81 -4.29
C GLN A 138 15.05 18.59 -4.33
N HIS A 139 13.91 18.69 -3.70
CA HIS A 139 12.84 17.71 -3.72
C HIS A 139 11.50 18.46 -3.59
N PRO A 140 10.42 18.06 -4.29
CA PRO A 140 9.14 18.79 -4.24
C PRO A 140 8.56 18.87 -2.82
N HIS A 141 8.74 17.83 -2.02
CA HIS A 141 8.22 17.74 -0.67
C HIS A 141 9.35 17.51 0.33
N VAL A 142 9.86 18.58 0.92
CA VAL A 142 10.89 18.54 1.97
C VAL A 142 10.36 19.21 3.23
N VAL A 143 10.54 18.54 4.37
CA VAL A 143 10.24 19.13 5.68
C VAL A 143 11.49 19.07 6.55
N GLN A 144 11.92 20.24 7.02
CA GLN A 144 12.92 20.30 8.07
C GLN A 144 12.26 20.02 9.41
N ILE A 145 12.80 19.08 10.16
CA ILE A 145 12.31 18.66 11.47
C ILE A 145 13.39 18.76 12.53
N SER A 146 13.00 18.87 13.78
CA SER A 146 13.92 18.81 14.92
C SER A 146 14.34 17.36 15.19
N PRO A 147 15.51 17.11 15.78
CA PRO A 147 15.94 15.77 16.20
C PRO A 147 14.96 15.08 17.18
N ILE A 148 14.16 15.88 17.90
CA ILE A 148 13.02 15.47 18.71
C ILE A 148 11.78 16.06 18.05
N LEU A 149 10.80 15.23 17.73
CA LEU A 149 9.62 15.64 16.96
C LEU A 149 8.75 16.60 17.78
N THR A 150 8.52 17.81 17.25
CA THR A 150 7.66 18.82 17.88
C THR A 150 6.25 18.83 17.25
N LYS A 151 5.29 19.48 17.92
CA LYS A 151 3.94 19.69 17.34
C LYS A 151 4.01 20.45 16.02
N ALA A 152 4.84 21.50 15.93
CA ALA A 152 5.05 22.27 14.70
C ALA A 152 5.61 21.39 13.57
N ASN A 153 6.56 20.49 13.88
CA ASN A 153 7.04 19.52 12.89
C ASN A 153 5.91 18.61 12.41
N CYS A 154 5.07 18.10 13.31
CA CYS A 154 3.94 17.25 12.93
C CYS A 154 2.92 18.00 12.04
N GLU A 155 2.65 19.28 12.31
CA GLU A 155 1.77 20.12 11.47
C GLU A 155 2.37 20.33 10.08
N SER A 156 3.66 20.63 9.98
CA SER A 156 4.37 20.78 8.71
C SER A 156 4.36 19.48 7.90
N ILE A 157 4.58 18.35 8.53
CA ILE A 157 4.51 17.04 7.88
C ILE A 157 3.09 16.77 7.36
N ARG A 158 2.05 17.03 8.16
CA ARG A 158 0.65 16.83 7.73
C ARG A 158 0.30 17.71 6.54
N ALA A 159 0.75 18.96 6.51
CA ALA A 159 0.53 19.86 5.38
C ALA A 159 1.15 19.31 4.09
N GLN A 160 2.36 18.76 4.15
CA GLN A 160 3.00 18.14 2.98
C GLN A 160 2.31 16.84 2.56
N LEU A 161 1.87 16.01 3.49
CA LEU A 161 1.10 14.80 3.19
C LEU A 161 -0.22 15.13 2.47
N SER A 162 -0.89 16.20 2.87
CA SER A 162 -2.10 16.69 2.19
C SER A 162 -1.81 17.13 0.76
N SER A 163 -0.69 17.84 0.50
CA SER A 163 -0.26 18.22 -0.84
C SER A 163 0.01 17.00 -1.71
N ILE A 164 0.78 16.03 -1.20
CA ILE A 164 1.07 14.76 -1.89
C ILE A 164 -0.21 14.00 -2.26
N SER A 165 -1.17 13.94 -1.34
CA SER A 165 -2.46 13.27 -1.58
C SER A 165 -3.23 13.95 -2.71
N THR A 166 -3.32 15.28 -2.69
CA THR A 166 -4.00 16.08 -3.72
C THR A 166 -3.35 15.92 -5.09
N GLU A 167 -2.02 15.94 -5.16
CA GLU A 167 -1.27 15.73 -6.41
C GLU A 167 -1.51 14.34 -6.99
N ARG A 168 -1.55 13.31 -6.13
CA ARG A 168 -1.86 11.93 -6.55
C ARG A 168 -3.28 11.79 -7.06
N GLU A 169 -4.25 12.46 -6.44
CA GLU A 169 -5.65 12.46 -6.90
C GLU A 169 -5.79 13.16 -8.26
N LEU A 170 -5.15 14.31 -8.44
CA LEU A 170 -5.12 15.03 -9.72
C LEU A 170 -4.47 14.20 -10.83
N ALA A 171 -3.33 13.56 -10.56
CA ALA A 171 -2.66 12.70 -11.52
C ALA A 171 -3.55 11.52 -11.96
N ARG A 172 -4.29 10.91 -11.00
CA ARG A 172 -5.27 9.85 -11.32
C ARG A 172 -6.42 10.36 -12.19
N ALA A 173 -6.98 11.52 -11.86
CA ALA A 173 -8.07 12.11 -12.64
C ALA A 173 -7.66 12.36 -14.11
N HIS A 174 -6.42 12.80 -14.35
CA HIS A 174 -5.89 12.97 -15.70
C HIS A 174 -5.71 11.67 -16.47
N GLN A 175 -5.37 10.55 -15.80
CA GLN A 175 -5.25 9.24 -16.45
C GLN A 175 -6.59 8.64 -16.86
N PHE A 176 -7.71 9.04 -16.24
CA PHE A 176 -9.05 8.60 -16.62
C PHE A 176 -9.66 9.40 -17.79
N LEU A 177 -9.04 10.51 -18.18
CA LEU A 177 -9.52 11.40 -19.25
C LEU A 177 -8.78 11.19 -20.59
N GLN A 178 -7.82 10.27 -20.64
CA GLN A 178 -7.12 9.82 -21.86
C GLN A 178 -7.60 8.42 -22.29
#